data_2220980c69e359baeba03f3f86ce7168
#
_entry.id   2220980c69e359baeba03f3f86ce7168
#
_cell.length_a   1.000
_cell.length_b   1.000
_cell.length_c   1.000
_cell.angle_alpha   90.00
_cell.angle_beta   90.00
_cell.angle_gamma   90.00
#
_symmetry.space_group_name_H-M   'P 1'
#
loop_
_entity.id
_entity.type
_entity.pdbx_description
1 polymer ?
#
loop_
_entity_poly.entity_id
_entity_poly.type
_entity_poly.pdbx_seq_one_letter_code
_entity_poly.pdbx_strand_id
1 'polypeptide(L)'
;MSISTSKNLKIWLIALSVIVVIAGLSIYRYSTSQSQQDVLKIGISPPYAELLRSVADEVKAQGIHVELIEFSDWQAPNVAVQNGDIDANFFQQSVFLANAVRETGYDLHAFAKGSGSHVGLYSKKYQSLGQIPNQAKVVVPNDPVNLSRGLTLLARAGLLSVKDINNELTTLQDITSNPKQLKLIEVEGPQTAHAYNEADLIMGFPHYLKMAKVADPNSALFIDPVDKKYAILFVTRKDYQDENQKLALFVKAFQNSAKVREILNKDFGQSMWFEGWK
;
A
#
# COMPACT_ATOMS: atom_id res chain seq x y z
N MET A 1 -19.68 -75.15 -15.36
CA MET A 1 -20.24 -73.95 -14.67
C MET A 1 -19.16 -73.19 -13.87
N SER A 2 -18.15 -72.64 -14.55
CA SER A 2 -16.95 -72.05 -13.85
C SER A 2 -16.33 -70.79 -14.47
N ILE A 3 -17.05 -70.09 -15.38
CA ILE A 3 -16.47 -68.92 -16.10
C ILE A 3 -17.05 -67.57 -15.64
N SER A 4 -18.13 -67.57 -14.92
CA SER A 4 -18.86 -66.32 -14.54
C SER A 4 -18.23 -65.58 -13.33
N THR A 5 -17.63 -66.29 -12.39
CA THR A 5 -17.05 -65.70 -11.16
C THR A 5 -15.75 -64.88 -11.39
N SER A 6 -14.95 -65.27 -12.40
CA SER A 6 -13.67 -64.61 -12.70
C SER A 6 -13.87 -63.21 -13.39
N LYS A 7 -14.91 -63.05 -14.21
CA LYS A 7 -15.23 -61.75 -14.85
C LYS A 7 -15.72 -60.72 -13.83
N ASN A 8 -16.61 -61.13 -12.94
CA ASN A 8 -17.14 -60.24 -11.92
C ASN A 8 -16.06 -59.81 -10.92
N LEU A 9 -15.13 -60.67 -10.55
CA LEU A 9 -14.00 -60.33 -9.68
C LEU A 9 -13.06 -59.28 -10.32
N LYS A 10 -12.80 -59.38 -11.62
CA LYS A 10 -11.98 -58.36 -12.35
C LYS A 10 -12.68 -57.00 -12.41
N ILE A 11 -14.00 -56.98 -12.61
CA ILE A 11 -14.82 -55.75 -12.63
C ILE A 11 -14.77 -55.08 -11.24
N TRP A 12 -14.93 -55.85 -10.17
CA TRP A 12 -14.85 -55.32 -8.80
C TRP A 12 -13.45 -54.79 -8.45
N LEU A 13 -12.39 -55.46 -8.91
CA LEU A 13 -11.00 -54.98 -8.71
C LEU A 13 -10.73 -53.69 -9.46
N ILE A 14 -11.26 -53.51 -10.69
CA ILE A 14 -11.15 -52.26 -11.46
C ILE A 14 -11.97 -51.17 -10.79
N ALA A 15 -13.19 -51.46 -10.34
CA ALA A 15 -14.00 -50.46 -9.64
C ALA A 15 -13.35 -50.00 -8.32
N LEU A 16 -12.74 -50.91 -7.56
CA LEU A 16 -12.02 -50.59 -6.34
C LEU A 16 -10.79 -49.73 -6.61
N SER A 17 -10.03 -50.05 -7.67
CA SER A 17 -8.85 -49.23 -8.05
C SER A 17 -9.24 -47.80 -8.49
N VAL A 18 -10.32 -47.64 -9.21
CA VAL A 18 -10.87 -46.33 -9.60
C VAL A 18 -11.28 -45.49 -8.37
N ILE A 19 -11.96 -46.15 -7.40
CA ILE A 19 -12.37 -45.48 -6.14
C ILE A 19 -11.14 -45.03 -5.34
N VAL A 20 -10.10 -45.85 -5.25
CA VAL A 20 -8.85 -45.51 -4.54
C VAL A 20 -8.13 -44.33 -5.22
N VAL A 21 -8.10 -44.31 -6.56
CA VAL A 21 -7.51 -43.18 -7.32
C VAL A 21 -8.29 -41.87 -7.12
N ILE A 22 -9.64 -41.97 -7.17
CA ILE A 22 -10.51 -40.80 -6.93
C ILE A 22 -10.33 -40.29 -5.49
N ALA A 23 -10.32 -41.17 -4.50
CA ALA A 23 -10.10 -40.83 -3.10
C ALA A 23 -8.70 -40.20 -2.89
N GLY A 24 -7.66 -40.76 -3.50
CA GLY A 24 -6.30 -40.24 -3.47
C GLY A 24 -6.18 -38.84 -4.10
N LEU A 25 -6.84 -38.64 -5.25
CA LEU A 25 -6.89 -37.31 -5.92
C LEU A 25 -7.69 -36.30 -5.10
N SER A 26 -8.78 -36.76 -4.46
CA SER A 26 -9.58 -35.86 -3.59
C SER A 26 -8.82 -35.46 -2.33
N ILE A 27 -8.11 -36.38 -1.69
CA ILE A 27 -7.26 -36.11 -0.54
C ILE A 27 -6.09 -35.19 -0.94
N TYR A 28 -5.47 -35.44 -2.08
CA TYR A 28 -4.39 -34.62 -2.61
C TYR A 28 -4.88 -33.19 -2.90
N ARG A 29 -6.02 -33.02 -3.58
CA ARG A 29 -6.64 -31.71 -3.83
C ARG A 29 -7.04 -31.00 -2.55
N TYR A 30 -7.62 -31.72 -1.58
CA TYR A 30 -7.97 -31.17 -0.29
C TYR A 30 -6.74 -30.69 0.48
N SER A 31 -5.68 -31.50 0.53
CA SER A 31 -4.43 -31.15 1.20
C SER A 31 -3.71 -29.96 0.55
N THR A 32 -3.68 -29.89 -0.80
CA THR A 32 -3.08 -28.75 -1.52
C THR A 32 -3.93 -27.50 -1.40
N SER A 33 -5.27 -27.60 -1.40
CA SER A 33 -6.17 -26.46 -1.15
C SER A 33 -6.01 -25.92 0.27
N GLN A 34 -5.87 -26.78 1.26
CA GLN A 34 -5.66 -26.37 2.65
C GLN A 34 -4.29 -25.73 2.88
N SER A 35 -3.24 -26.20 2.19
CA SER A 35 -1.91 -25.55 2.26
C SER A 35 -1.87 -24.16 1.59
N GLN A 36 -2.69 -23.93 0.55
CA GLN A 36 -2.85 -22.62 -0.07
C GLN A 36 -3.71 -21.67 0.76
N GLN A 37 -4.70 -22.16 1.51
CA GLN A 37 -5.51 -21.37 2.45
C GLN A 37 -4.73 -20.94 3.70
N ASP A 38 -3.58 -21.53 3.94
CA ASP A 38 -2.79 -21.27 5.15
C ASP A 38 -1.78 -20.13 5.01
N VAL A 39 -1.62 -19.56 3.82
CA VAL A 39 -0.73 -18.44 3.54
C VAL A 39 -1.50 -17.12 3.59
N LEU A 40 -1.06 -16.18 4.43
CA LEU A 40 -1.57 -14.81 4.47
C LEU A 40 -0.97 -14.00 3.31
N LYS A 41 -1.81 -13.57 2.37
CA LYS A 41 -1.38 -12.78 1.19
C LYS A 41 -1.62 -11.30 1.42
N ILE A 42 -0.55 -10.49 1.39
CA ILE A 42 -0.64 -9.05 1.59
C ILE A 42 -0.08 -8.31 0.36
N GLY A 43 -0.93 -7.52 -0.29
CA GLY A 43 -0.54 -6.63 -1.37
C GLY A 43 0.11 -5.35 -0.84
N ILE A 44 1.23 -4.96 -1.41
CA ILE A 44 2.04 -3.83 -0.94
C ILE A 44 2.53 -2.97 -2.10
N SER A 45 2.84 -1.70 -1.82
CA SER A 45 3.68 -0.89 -2.70
C SER A 45 5.17 -1.19 -2.44
N PRO A 46 6.04 -1.13 -3.47
CA PRO A 46 7.46 -1.52 -3.37
C PRO A 46 8.23 -0.91 -2.20
N PRO A 47 8.05 0.38 -1.82
CA PRO A 47 8.78 0.97 -0.69
C PRO A 47 8.50 0.32 0.67
N TYR A 48 7.41 -0.46 0.80
CA TYR A 48 7.05 -1.16 2.03
C TYR A 48 7.58 -2.60 2.08
N ALA A 49 8.24 -3.08 1.00
CA ALA A 49 8.64 -4.49 0.87
C ALA A 49 9.61 -4.93 1.98
N GLU A 50 10.70 -4.18 2.22
CA GLU A 50 11.66 -4.51 3.28
C GLU A 50 11.00 -4.50 4.67
N LEU A 51 10.15 -3.49 4.91
CA LEU A 51 9.42 -3.31 6.16
C LEU A 51 8.53 -4.50 6.48
N LEU A 52 7.64 -4.88 5.54
CA LEU A 52 6.69 -5.97 5.79
C LEU A 52 7.34 -7.35 5.71
N ARG A 53 8.43 -7.51 4.93
CA ARG A 53 9.22 -8.73 4.93
C ARG A 53 9.85 -8.99 6.29
N SER A 54 10.37 -7.95 6.97
CA SER A 54 10.92 -8.11 8.32
C SER A 54 9.87 -8.62 9.32
N VAL A 55 8.62 -8.18 9.19
CA VAL A 55 7.51 -8.69 10.02
C VAL A 55 7.12 -10.12 9.63
N ALA A 56 7.09 -10.43 8.34
CA ALA A 56 6.82 -11.79 7.86
C ALA A 56 7.83 -12.80 8.42
N ASP A 57 9.11 -12.41 8.49
CA ASP A 57 10.15 -13.24 9.09
C ASP A 57 9.96 -13.42 10.62
N GLU A 58 9.54 -12.36 11.33
CA GLU A 58 9.23 -12.44 12.76
C GLU A 58 8.07 -13.39 13.07
N VAL A 59 6.97 -13.33 12.28
CA VAL A 59 5.78 -14.16 12.53
C VAL A 59 5.93 -15.59 12.02
N LYS A 60 6.89 -15.85 11.15
CA LYS A 60 7.20 -17.20 10.64
C LYS A 60 7.54 -18.18 11.77
N ALA A 61 8.23 -17.70 12.79
CA ALA A 61 8.55 -18.49 13.99
C ALA A 61 7.28 -18.90 14.78
N GLN A 62 6.16 -18.22 14.55
CA GLN A 62 4.85 -18.50 15.15
C GLN A 62 3.98 -19.39 14.24
N GLY A 63 4.54 -19.90 13.13
CA GLY A 63 3.82 -20.73 12.15
C GLY A 63 2.98 -19.95 11.14
N ILE A 64 3.09 -18.61 11.09
CA ILE A 64 2.36 -17.78 10.14
C ILE A 64 3.21 -17.60 8.88
N HIS A 65 2.70 -18.13 7.77
CA HIS A 65 3.30 -17.96 6.45
C HIS A 65 2.69 -16.75 5.74
N VAL A 66 3.52 -15.82 5.28
CA VAL A 66 3.09 -14.58 4.61
C VAL A 66 3.69 -14.52 3.22
N GLU A 67 2.84 -14.24 2.24
CA GLU A 67 3.23 -13.91 0.87
C GLU A 67 2.99 -12.42 0.64
N LEU A 68 4.04 -11.68 0.25
CA LEU A 68 3.96 -10.27 -0.09
C LEU A 68 3.92 -10.12 -1.60
N ILE A 69 2.84 -9.49 -2.11
CA ILE A 69 2.63 -9.23 -3.53
C ILE A 69 2.84 -7.74 -3.79
N GLU A 70 3.86 -7.39 -4.58
CA GLU A 70 4.19 -6.01 -4.88
C GLU A 70 3.39 -5.50 -6.09
N PHE A 71 2.77 -4.32 -5.93
CA PHE A 71 2.03 -3.61 -6.98
C PHE A 71 2.71 -2.28 -7.27
N SER A 72 3.01 -2.01 -8.54
CA SER A 72 3.70 -0.79 -8.98
C SER A 72 2.80 0.45 -9.05
N ASP A 73 1.49 0.26 -9.05
CA ASP A 73 0.45 1.30 -9.08
C ASP A 73 -0.41 1.29 -7.81
N TRP A 74 -1.27 2.30 -7.63
CA TRP A 74 -2.14 2.44 -6.46
C TRP A 74 -3.60 2.06 -6.71
N GLN A 75 -3.92 1.47 -7.88
CA GLN A 75 -5.28 1.01 -8.21
C GLN A 75 -5.42 -0.50 -7.99
N ALA A 76 -4.49 -1.28 -8.53
CA ALA A 76 -4.53 -2.73 -8.52
C ALA A 76 -4.63 -3.38 -7.13
N PRO A 77 -4.01 -2.86 -6.03
CA PRO A 77 -4.13 -3.50 -4.72
C PRO A 77 -5.56 -3.58 -4.19
N ASN A 78 -6.40 -2.56 -4.43
CA ASN A 78 -7.79 -2.57 -4.01
C ASN A 78 -8.63 -3.55 -4.85
N VAL A 79 -8.35 -3.65 -6.15
CA VAL A 79 -8.98 -4.63 -7.04
C VAL A 79 -8.67 -6.04 -6.57
N ALA A 80 -7.41 -6.32 -6.25
CA ALA A 80 -6.96 -7.64 -5.79
C ALA A 80 -7.62 -8.06 -4.47
N VAL A 81 -7.75 -7.13 -3.49
CA VAL A 81 -8.50 -7.40 -2.25
C VAL A 81 -9.98 -7.62 -2.55
N GLN A 82 -10.61 -6.78 -3.37
CA GLN A 82 -12.02 -6.90 -3.71
C GLN A 82 -12.34 -8.25 -4.36
N ASN A 83 -11.47 -8.76 -5.22
CA ASN A 83 -11.62 -10.04 -5.89
C ASN A 83 -11.30 -11.25 -4.98
N GLY A 84 -10.60 -11.04 -3.86
CA GLY A 84 -10.10 -12.11 -3.00
C GLY A 84 -8.83 -12.77 -3.50
N ASP A 85 -8.09 -12.12 -4.42
CA ASP A 85 -6.79 -12.58 -4.89
C ASP A 85 -5.73 -12.46 -3.79
N ILE A 86 -5.91 -11.47 -2.90
CA ILE A 86 -5.12 -11.22 -1.69
C ILE A 86 -6.05 -10.98 -0.49
N ASP A 87 -5.56 -11.29 0.72
CA ASP A 87 -6.32 -11.16 1.97
C ASP A 87 -6.40 -9.71 2.44
N ALA A 88 -5.30 -8.99 2.32
CA ALA A 88 -5.18 -7.59 2.72
C ALA A 88 -4.26 -6.81 1.79
N ASN A 89 -4.37 -5.48 1.80
CA ASN A 89 -3.33 -4.61 1.25
C ASN A 89 -2.78 -3.63 2.30
N PHE A 90 -1.58 -3.11 2.04
CA PHE A 90 -0.88 -2.12 2.85
C PHE A 90 -0.18 -1.11 1.94
N PHE A 91 -0.90 -0.04 1.57
CA PHE A 91 -0.36 1.02 0.71
C PHE A 91 -1.08 2.36 0.87
N GLN A 92 -2.32 2.39 1.36
CA GLN A 92 -3.24 3.51 1.33
C GLN A 92 -3.62 4.03 2.72
N GLN A 93 -3.91 5.32 2.80
CA GLN A 93 -4.44 5.97 3.99
C GLN A 93 -5.98 6.06 3.97
N SER A 94 -6.60 6.47 5.09
CA SER A 94 -8.06 6.44 5.25
C SER A 94 -8.82 7.28 4.22
N VAL A 95 -8.30 8.44 3.84
CA VAL A 95 -8.94 9.31 2.83
C VAL A 95 -8.93 8.66 1.45
N PHE A 96 -7.81 8.00 1.09
CA PHE A 96 -7.70 7.26 -0.18
C PHE A 96 -8.68 6.08 -0.21
N LEU A 97 -8.75 5.28 0.86
CA LEU A 97 -9.70 4.18 0.98
C LEU A 97 -11.15 4.68 0.86
N ALA A 98 -11.51 5.74 1.58
CA ALA A 98 -12.86 6.31 1.52
C ALA A 98 -13.22 6.79 0.11
N ASN A 99 -12.28 7.45 -0.58
CA ASN A 99 -12.48 7.85 -1.97
C ASN A 99 -12.64 6.64 -2.89
N ALA A 100 -11.76 5.64 -2.78
CA ALA A 100 -11.84 4.42 -3.59
C ALA A 100 -13.18 3.70 -3.42
N VAL A 101 -13.63 3.50 -2.17
CA VAL A 101 -14.93 2.87 -1.86
C VAL A 101 -16.10 3.68 -2.44
N ARG A 102 -16.07 5.02 -2.34
CA ARG A 102 -17.12 5.88 -2.88
C ARG A 102 -17.20 5.80 -4.41
N GLU A 103 -16.05 5.81 -5.10
CA GLU A 103 -16.00 5.84 -6.57
C GLU A 103 -16.28 4.48 -7.20
N THR A 104 -15.91 3.38 -6.54
CA THR A 104 -15.99 2.03 -7.12
C THR A 104 -17.12 1.18 -6.56
N GLY A 105 -17.62 1.52 -5.36
CA GLY A 105 -18.55 0.67 -4.62
C GLY A 105 -17.90 -0.57 -4.01
N TYR A 106 -16.58 -0.66 -3.93
CA TYR A 106 -15.89 -1.81 -3.34
C TYR A 106 -16.25 -2.01 -1.86
N ASP A 107 -16.34 -3.26 -1.47
CA ASP A 107 -16.72 -3.65 -0.10
C ASP A 107 -15.47 -3.84 0.78
N LEU A 108 -14.68 -2.79 0.89
CA LEU A 108 -13.42 -2.73 1.62
C LEU A 108 -13.56 -1.96 2.92
N HIS A 109 -12.72 -2.31 3.90
CA HIS A 109 -12.63 -1.57 5.16
C HIS A 109 -11.22 -1.60 5.75
N ALA A 110 -10.91 -0.64 6.63
CA ALA A 110 -9.68 -0.62 7.40
C ALA A 110 -9.74 -1.69 8.50
N PHE A 111 -8.84 -2.67 8.43
CA PHE A 111 -8.65 -3.68 9.47
C PHE A 111 -7.83 -3.10 10.62
N ALA A 112 -6.72 -2.43 10.30
CA ALA A 112 -5.83 -1.83 11.30
C ALA A 112 -5.02 -0.67 10.71
N LYS A 113 -4.43 0.14 11.60
CA LYS A 113 -3.48 1.20 11.22
C LYS A 113 -2.05 0.73 11.36
N GLY A 114 -1.22 1.09 10.38
CA GLY A 114 0.22 0.99 10.39
C GLY A 114 0.91 2.33 10.57
N SER A 115 2.12 2.49 10.02
CA SER A 115 2.87 3.75 10.07
C SER A 115 2.27 4.79 9.14
N GLY A 116 2.36 6.05 9.54
CA GLY A 116 2.11 7.17 8.64
C GLY A 116 3.42 7.84 8.22
N SER A 117 3.38 8.60 7.14
CA SER A 117 4.50 9.44 6.74
C SER A 117 4.04 10.85 6.42
N HIS A 118 4.92 11.80 6.72
CA HIS A 118 4.83 13.13 6.16
C HIS A 118 5.01 13.08 4.65
N VAL A 119 4.51 14.07 3.95
CA VAL A 119 4.95 14.42 2.61
C VAL A 119 5.67 15.76 2.68
N GLY A 120 6.56 15.99 1.76
CA GLY A 120 7.34 17.22 1.73
C GLY A 120 7.40 17.86 0.37
N LEU A 121 7.75 19.14 0.36
CA LEU A 121 8.18 19.86 -0.83
C LEU A 121 9.69 19.73 -0.96
N TYR A 122 10.15 19.15 -2.05
CA TYR A 122 11.57 18.89 -2.30
C TYR A 122 12.04 19.58 -3.57
N SER A 123 13.28 20.06 -3.54
CA SER A 123 13.94 20.63 -4.71
C SER A 123 15.41 20.23 -4.74
N LYS A 124 15.90 19.88 -5.94
CA LYS A 124 17.33 19.71 -6.20
C LYS A 124 18.03 21.04 -6.43
N LYS A 125 17.29 22.00 -6.97
CA LYS A 125 17.84 23.27 -7.50
C LYS A 125 17.87 24.37 -6.44
N TYR A 126 16.94 24.35 -5.47
CA TYR A 126 16.74 25.44 -4.53
C TYR A 126 16.84 24.97 -3.08
N GLN A 127 17.37 25.82 -2.21
CA GLN A 127 17.59 25.51 -0.79
C GLN A 127 16.51 26.09 0.13
N SER A 128 15.60 26.92 -0.41
CA SER A 128 14.48 27.50 0.33
C SER A 128 13.32 27.82 -0.59
N LEU A 129 12.11 27.89 -0.03
CA LEU A 129 10.89 28.25 -0.76
C LEU A 129 10.96 29.64 -1.38
N GLY A 130 11.68 30.58 -0.75
CA GLY A 130 11.86 31.94 -1.26
C GLY A 130 12.60 32.00 -2.60
N GLN A 131 13.47 31.03 -2.87
CA GLN A 131 14.26 30.95 -4.10
C GLN A 131 13.47 30.37 -5.28
N ILE A 132 12.28 29.78 -5.06
CA ILE A 132 11.44 29.21 -6.13
C ILE A 132 11.05 30.35 -7.09
N PRO A 133 11.42 30.28 -8.39
CA PRO A 133 11.16 31.35 -9.34
C PRO A 133 9.71 31.45 -9.78
N ASN A 134 9.39 32.55 -10.45
CA ASN A 134 8.11 32.63 -11.17
C ASN A 134 8.09 31.56 -12.30
N GLN A 135 6.90 31.04 -12.57
CA GLN A 135 6.63 29.98 -13.55
C GLN A 135 7.41 28.67 -13.29
N ALA A 136 7.84 28.43 -12.04
CA ALA A 136 8.47 27.18 -11.64
C ALA A 136 7.59 25.97 -11.97
N LYS A 137 8.21 24.90 -12.44
CA LYS A 137 7.56 23.61 -12.64
C LYS A 137 7.43 22.86 -11.31
N VAL A 138 6.21 22.63 -10.88
CA VAL A 138 5.88 21.94 -9.63
C VAL A 138 5.15 20.65 -9.94
N VAL A 139 5.76 19.52 -9.57
CA VAL A 139 5.15 18.20 -9.81
C VAL A 139 4.35 17.76 -8.58
N VAL A 140 3.13 17.33 -8.82
CA VAL A 140 2.16 16.82 -7.82
C VAL A 140 1.53 15.51 -8.28
N PRO A 141 1.01 14.66 -7.36
CA PRO A 141 0.25 13.47 -7.74
C PRO A 141 -1.03 13.81 -8.52
N ASN A 142 -1.46 12.89 -9.40
CA ASN A 142 -2.68 13.05 -10.20
C ASN A 142 -3.94 12.40 -9.59
N ASP A 143 -3.78 11.56 -8.56
CA ASP A 143 -4.95 11.03 -7.87
C ASP A 143 -5.61 12.10 -6.99
N PRO A 144 -6.96 12.11 -6.90
CA PRO A 144 -7.68 13.23 -6.25
C PRO A 144 -7.26 13.50 -4.80
N VAL A 145 -6.90 12.46 -4.05
CA VAL A 145 -6.57 12.57 -2.63
C VAL A 145 -5.17 13.17 -2.42
N ASN A 146 -4.17 12.64 -3.15
CA ASN A 146 -2.80 13.14 -3.00
C ASN A 146 -2.58 14.45 -3.79
N LEU A 147 -3.32 14.71 -4.87
CA LEU A 147 -3.39 16.04 -5.48
C LEU A 147 -3.87 17.07 -4.47
N SER A 148 -4.98 16.80 -3.79
CA SER A 148 -5.51 17.67 -2.72
C SER A 148 -4.47 17.91 -1.63
N ARG A 149 -3.79 16.84 -1.17
CA ARG A 149 -2.72 16.94 -0.17
C ARG A 149 -1.55 17.80 -0.67
N GLY A 150 -1.18 17.69 -1.95
CA GLY A 150 -0.15 18.50 -2.59
C GLY A 150 -0.54 19.98 -2.69
N LEU A 151 -1.76 20.27 -3.11
CA LEU A 151 -2.27 21.66 -3.20
C LEU A 151 -2.36 22.31 -1.82
N THR A 152 -2.84 21.59 -0.81
CA THR A 152 -2.90 22.11 0.56
C THR A 152 -1.50 22.28 1.17
N LEU A 153 -0.53 21.41 0.82
CA LEU A 153 0.86 21.56 1.22
C LEU A 153 1.48 22.82 0.61
N LEU A 154 1.28 23.07 -0.68
CA LEU A 154 1.73 24.29 -1.37
C LEU A 154 1.08 25.54 -0.78
N ALA A 155 -0.20 25.47 -0.41
CA ALA A 155 -0.90 26.59 0.22
C ALA A 155 -0.35 26.87 1.64
N ARG A 156 -0.11 25.86 2.45
CA ARG A 156 0.54 26.01 3.77
C ARG A 156 1.95 26.55 3.68
N ALA A 157 2.66 26.22 2.60
CA ALA A 157 4.00 26.75 2.29
C ALA A 157 3.96 28.19 1.78
N GLY A 158 2.79 28.81 1.59
CA GLY A 158 2.62 30.19 1.09
C GLY A 158 2.92 30.35 -0.40
N LEU A 159 2.96 29.27 -1.17
CA LEU A 159 3.26 29.29 -2.60
C LEU A 159 2.02 29.53 -3.48
N LEU A 160 0.84 29.17 -2.98
CA LEU A 160 -0.46 29.43 -3.61
C LEU A 160 -1.55 29.56 -2.54
N SER A 161 -2.79 29.83 -2.93
CA SER A 161 -3.94 29.77 -2.03
C SER A 161 -5.07 28.91 -2.64
N VAL A 162 -5.81 28.20 -1.81
CA VAL A 162 -6.97 27.39 -2.19
C VAL A 162 -8.21 27.88 -1.48
N LYS A 163 -9.41 27.56 -1.99
CA LYS A 163 -10.71 27.98 -1.41
C LYS A 163 -10.88 27.48 0.03
N ASP A 164 -10.57 26.22 0.28
CA ASP A 164 -10.64 25.60 1.61
C ASP A 164 -9.44 24.66 1.82
N ILE A 165 -8.59 25.02 2.78
CA ILE A 165 -7.39 24.26 3.10
C ILE A 165 -7.68 22.93 3.82
N ASN A 166 -8.90 22.73 4.30
CA ASN A 166 -9.34 21.53 4.99
C ASN A 166 -10.12 20.58 4.07
N ASN A 167 -10.39 20.99 2.82
CA ASN A 167 -11.02 20.10 1.85
C ASN A 167 -10.05 18.97 1.45
N GLU A 168 -10.46 17.72 1.66
CA GLU A 168 -9.65 16.52 1.36
C GLU A 168 -9.64 16.15 -0.14
N LEU A 169 -10.43 16.85 -0.96
CA LEU A 169 -10.54 16.66 -2.40
C LEU A 169 -10.41 18.00 -3.16
N THR A 170 -9.51 18.87 -2.69
CA THR A 170 -9.16 20.12 -3.36
C THR A 170 -8.58 19.83 -4.76
N THR A 171 -9.08 20.52 -5.76
CA THR A 171 -8.71 20.41 -7.16
C THR A 171 -7.94 21.63 -7.66
N LEU A 172 -7.39 21.57 -8.88
CA LEU A 172 -6.74 22.74 -9.51
C LEU A 172 -7.69 23.94 -9.66
N GLN A 173 -9.00 23.68 -9.83
CA GLN A 173 -10.04 24.72 -9.95
C GLN A 173 -10.32 25.44 -8.62
N ASP A 174 -9.85 24.89 -7.51
CA ASP A 174 -10.00 25.50 -6.19
C ASP A 174 -8.83 26.43 -5.83
N ILE A 175 -7.84 26.59 -6.71
CA ILE A 175 -6.75 27.56 -6.54
C ILE A 175 -7.32 28.97 -6.71
N THR A 176 -7.22 29.77 -5.66
CA THR A 176 -7.70 31.16 -5.63
C THR A 176 -6.60 32.18 -5.89
N SER A 177 -5.34 31.81 -5.63
CA SER A 177 -4.17 32.65 -5.90
C SER A 177 -2.95 31.80 -6.22
N ASN A 178 -2.22 32.20 -7.26
CA ASN A 178 -0.94 31.62 -7.66
C ASN A 178 0.00 32.76 -8.07
N PRO A 179 0.54 33.51 -7.09
CA PRO A 179 1.27 34.77 -7.36
C PRO A 179 2.56 34.54 -8.17
N LYS A 180 3.18 33.37 -8.04
CA LYS A 180 4.38 32.98 -8.82
C LYS A 180 4.03 32.34 -10.16
N GLN A 181 2.75 32.21 -10.52
CA GLN A 181 2.32 31.52 -11.74
C GLN A 181 2.91 30.13 -11.90
N LEU A 182 2.98 29.37 -10.79
CA LEU A 182 3.56 28.03 -10.77
C LEU A 182 2.85 27.13 -11.80
N LYS A 183 3.63 26.34 -12.54
CA LYS A 183 3.15 25.36 -13.52
C LYS A 183 3.01 24.02 -12.84
N LEU A 184 1.77 23.68 -12.46
CA LEU A 184 1.47 22.39 -11.82
C LEU A 184 1.44 21.30 -12.88
N ILE A 185 2.21 20.22 -12.65
CA ILE A 185 2.34 19.07 -13.52
C ILE A 185 1.91 17.86 -12.71
N GLU A 186 0.83 17.22 -13.15
CA GLU A 186 0.25 16.04 -12.50
C GLU A 186 0.89 14.77 -13.05
N VAL A 187 1.36 13.89 -12.15
CA VAL A 187 1.90 12.57 -12.48
C VAL A 187 1.37 11.53 -11.51
N GLU A 188 1.46 10.26 -11.83
CA GLU A 188 1.16 9.20 -10.86
C GLU A 188 2.01 9.35 -9.60
N GLY A 189 1.40 9.13 -8.43
CA GLY A 189 2.06 9.35 -7.14
C GLY A 189 3.44 8.69 -7.02
N PRO A 190 3.61 7.40 -7.37
CA PRO A 190 4.91 6.73 -7.41
C PRO A 190 5.94 7.41 -8.32
N GLN A 191 5.50 8.12 -9.36
CA GLN A 191 6.37 8.77 -10.35
C GLN A 191 6.89 10.15 -9.91
N THR A 192 6.34 10.75 -8.85
CA THR A 192 6.76 12.08 -8.37
C THR A 192 8.26 12.13 -8.05
N ALA A 193 8.82 11.05 -7.48
CA ALA A 193 10.24 10.96 -7.15
C ALA A 193 11.15 11.03 -8.40
N HIS A 194 10.72 10.46 -9.52
CA HIS A 194 11.50 10.48 -10.76
C HIS A 194 11.61 11.89 -11.36
N ALA A 195 10.63 12.75 -11.12
CA ALA A 195 10.65 14.14 -11.57
C ALA A 195 11.62 15.05 -10.78
N TYR A 196 12.21 14.58 -9.67
CA TYR A 196 13.04 15.38 -8.78
C TYR A 196 14.21 16.08 -9.47
N ASN A 197 14.83 15.42 -10.46
CA ASN A 197 16.00 15.98 -11.17
C ASN A 197 15.63 17.06 -12.18
N GLU A 198 14.41 17.07 -12.69
CA GLU A 198 13.96 17.92 -13.81
C GLU A 198 13.06 19.06 -13.35
N ALA A 199 12.20 18.82 -12.37
CA ALA A 199 11.30 19.81 -11.80
C ALA A 199 12.03 20.88 -10.99
N ASP A 200 11.37 21.99 -10.75
CA ASP A 200 11.85 23.02 -9.84
C ASP A 200 11.46 22.70 -8.40
N LEU A 201 10.30 22.07 -8.23
CA LEU A 201 9.77 21.61 -6.95
C LEU A 201 8.92 20.37 -7.17
N ILE A 202 8.94 19.43 -6.24
CA ILE A 202 8.03 18.29 -6.24
C ILE A 202 7.33 18.15 -4.88
N MET A 203 6.08 17.69 -4.86
CA MET A 203 5.55 17.03 -3.69
C MET A 203 6.11 15.61 -3.67
N GLY A 204 6.89 15.27 -2.65
CA GLY A 204 7.58 13.99 -2.55
C GLY A 204 7.12 13.16 -1.35
N PHE A 205 7.10 11.86 -1.56
CA PHE A 205 6.94 10.86 -0.50
C PHE A 205 8.33 10.37 -0.09
N PRO A 206 8.73 10.52 1.19
CA PRO A 206 10.10 10.26 1.66
C PRO A 206 10.68 8.92 1.20
N HIS A 207 9.90 7.86 1.36
CA HIS A 207 10.28 6.49 1.03
C HIS A 207 10.45 6.24 -0.48
N TYR A 208 9.67 6.91 -1.34
CA TYR A 208 9.88 6.84 -2.79
C TYR A 208 11.14 7.57 -3.22
N LEU A 209 11.44 8.74 -2.61
CA LEU A 209 12.69 9.48 -2.87
C LEU A 209 13.91 8.66 -2.46
N LYS A 210 13.85 7.98 -1.30
CA LYS A 210 14.90 7.09 -0.82
C LYS A 210 15.10 5.89 -1.74
N MET A 211 14.01 5.21 -2.11
CA MET A 211 14.04 4.07 -3.02
C MET A 211 14.63 4.45 -4.38
N ALA A 212 14.22 5.58 -4.95
CA ALA A 212 14.75 6.10 -6.21
C ALA A 212 16.18 6.64 -6.09
N LYS A 213 16.72 6.79 -4.87
CA LYS A 213 18.07 7.34 -4.57
C LYS A 213 18.28 8.74 -5.13
N VAL A 214 17.25 9.57 -5.15
CA VAL A 214 17.30 10.92 -5.74
C VAL A 214 17.45 12.02 -4.71
N ALA A 215 16.93 11.84 -3.48
CA ALA A 215 17.03 12.82 -2.39
C ALA A 215 17.09 12.14 -1.02
N ASP A 216 17.63 12.84 -0.03
CA ASP A 216 17.48 12.50 1.37
C ASP A 216 16.02 12.77 1.79
N PRO A 217 15.31 11.82 2.39
CA PRO A 217 13.98 12.03 2.95
C PRO A 217 13.86 13.26 3.87
N ASN A 218 14.91 13.59 4.61
CA ASN A 218 14.93 14.72 5.54
C ASN A 218 15.26 16.07 4.88
N SER A 219 15.52 16.12 3.56
CA SER A 219 15.89 17.36 2.83
C SER A 219 14.71 18.18 2.35
N ALA A 220 13.49 17.92 2.83
CA ALA A 220 12.31 18.68 2.46
C ALA A 220 12.46 20.17 2.84
N LEU A 221 12.10 21.05 1.91
CA LEU A 221 12.04 22.51 2.15
C LEU A 221 10.84 22.90 3.01
N PHE A 222 9.80 22.06 2.99
CA PHE A 222 8.59 22.19 3.81
C PHE A 222 7.93 20.82 3.95
N ILE A 223 7.38 20.53 5.11
CA ILE A 223 6.66 19.26 5.40
C ILE A 223 5.24 19.55 5.89
N ASP A 224 4.31 18.63 5.63
CA ASP A 224 2.97 18.73 6.19
C ASP A 224 2.96 18.42 7.70
N PRO A 225 1.96 18.93 8.44
CA PRO A 225 1.81 18.57 9.86
C PRO A 225 1.44 17.09 10.00
N VAL A 226 1.72 16.53 11.18
CA VAL A 226 1.24 15.17 11.54
C VAL A 226 -0.28 15.15 11.51
N ASP A 227 -0.84 14.23 10.75
CA ASP A 227 -2.27 13.92 10.76
C ASP A 227 -2.45 12.41 10.63
N LYS A 228 -3.05 11.78 11.65
CA LYS A 228 -3.23 10.32 11.70
C LYS A 228 -4.17 9.76 10.64
N LYS A 229 -4.89 10.59 9.90
CA LYS A 229 -5.65 10.17 8.72
C LYS A 229 -4.74 9.70 7.58
N TYR A 230 -3.47 10.12 7.58
CA TYR A 230 -2.45 9.70 6.61
C TYR A 230 -1.64 8.48 7.06
N ALA A 231 -2.02 7.83 8.16
CA ALA A 231 -1.48 6.51 8.48
C ALA A 231 -1.90 5.49 7.42
N ILE A 232 -0.94 4.69 6.98
CA ILE A 232 -1.21 3.58 6.06
C ILE A 232 -1.99 2.50 6.77
N LEU A 233 -2.95 1.93 6.08
CA LEU A 233 -3.90 0.96 6.61
C LEU A 233 -3.57 -0.45 6.10
N PHE A 234 -3.80 -1.42 6.97
CA PHE A 234 -4.12 -2.77 6.53
C PHE A 234 -5.60 -2.79 6.17
N VAL A 235 -5.91 -3.07 4.90
CA VAL A 235 -7.27 -3.03 4.35
C VAL A 235 -7.65 -4.41 3.88
N THR A 236 -8.85 -4.87 4.25
CA THR A 236 -9.44 -6.15 3.83
C THR A 236 -10.82 -5.93 3.21
N ARG A 237 -11.41 -6.98 2.64
CA ARG A 237 -12.86 -6.98 2.39
C ARG A 237 -13.62 -6.96 3.72
N LYS A 238 -14.83 -6.44 3.73
CA LYS A 238 -15.69 -6.43 4.92
C LYS A 238 -16.10 -7.82 5.41
N ASP A 239 -16.22 -8.78 4.49
CA ASP A 239 -16.55 -10.18 4.79
C ASP A 239 -15.33 -11.05 5.10
N TYR A 240 -14.11 -10.48 5.11
CA TYR A 240 -12.88 -11.19 5.42
C TYR A 240 -12.94 -11.82 6.82
N GLN A 241 -12.63 -13.11 6.89
CA GLN A 241 -12.52 -13.86 8.14
C GLN A 241 -11.02 -14.07 8.44
N ASP A 242 -10.53 -13.49 9.52
CA ASP A 242 -9.13 -13.66 9.94
C ASP A 242 -8.94 -15.01 10.64
N GLU A 243 -8.91 -16.07 9.84
CA GLU A 243 -8.74 -17.43 10.33
C GLU A 243 -7.42 -17.57 11.10
N ASN A 244 -7.49 -18.15 12.30
CA ASN A 244 -6.36 -18.28 13.23
C ASN A 244 -5.72 -16.94 13.62
N GLN A 245 -6.39 -15.81 13.43
CA GLN A 245 -5.91 -14.45 13.76
C GLN A 245 -4.58 -14.09 13.09
N LYS A 246 -4.29 -14.63 11.90
CA LYS A 246 -3.00 -14.44 11.22
C LYS A 246 -2.71 -12.98 10.91
N LEU A 247 -3.68 -12.25 10.36
CA LEU A 247 -3.53 -10.83 10.05
C LEU A 247 -3.43 -10.00 11.35
N ALA A 248 -4.24 -10.31 12.36
CA ALA A 248 -4.16 -9.63 13.66
C ALA A 248 -2.80 -9.82 14.34
N LEU A 249 -2.25 -11.04 14.29
CA LEU A 249 -0.91 -11.33 14.83
C LEU A 249 0.19 -10.64 14.02
N PHE A 250 0.06 -10.60 12.69
CA PHE A 250 0.98 -9.86 11.81
C PHE A 250 0.96 -8.37 12.14
N VAL A 251 -0.22 -7.76 12.23
CA VAL A 251 -0.39 -6.35 12.61
C VAL A 251 0.21 -6.07 13.99
N LYS A 252 -0.04 -6.94 14.97
CA LYS A 252 0.52 -6.82 16.31
C LYS A 252 2.06 -6.88 16.30
N ALA A 253 2.63 -7.79 15.52
CA ALA A 253 4.09 -7.87 15.32
C ALA A 253 4.60 -6.57 14.69
N PHE A 254 4.00 -6.09 13.59
CA PHE A 254 4.33 -4.82 12.94
C PHE A 254 4.36 -3.65 13.93
N GLN A 255 3.32 -3.49 14.74
CA GLN A 255 3.18 -2.36 15.67
C GLN A 255 4.16 -2.42 16.84
N ASN A 256 4.65 -3.60 17.22
CA ASN A 256 5.57 -3.80 18.37
C ASN A 256 7.04 -3.99 17.94
N SER A 257 7.33 -4.31 16.68
CA SER A 257 8.68 -4.61 16.21
C SER A 257 9.63 -3.40 16.33
N ALA A 258 10.77 -3.60 16.97
CA ALA A 258 11.86 -2.63 16.96
C ALA A 258 12.50 -2.53 15.57
N LYS A 259 12.52 -3.64 14.82
CA LYS A 259 13.05 -3.69 13.46
C LYS A 259 12.24 -2.85 12.48
N VAL A 260 10.91 -2.85 12.63
CA VAL A 260 10.02 -1.96 11.88
C VAL A 260 10.42 -0.50 12.08
N ARG A 261 10.64 -0.07 13.33
CA ARG A 261 11.05 1.31 13.63
C ARG A 261 12.43 1.66 13.07
N GLU A 262 13.37 0.73 13.12
CA GLU A 262 14.70 0.88 12.52
C GLU A 262 14.60 1.12 11.00
N ILE A 263 13.82 0.28 10.30
CA ILE A 263 13.61 0.41 8.84
C ILE A 263 12.89 1.73 8.52
N LEU A 264 11.85 2.09 9.27
CA LEU A 264 11.16 3.36 9.09
C LEU A 264 12.11 4.56 9.24
N ASN A 265 12.96 4.56 10.27
CA ASN A 265 13.96 5.61 10.43
C ASN A 265 14.95 5.69 9.26
N LYS A 266 15.38 4.52 8.76
CA LYS A 266 16.35 4.40 7.66
C LYS A 266 15.76 4.83 6.31
N ASP A 267 14.54 4.39 5.99
CA ASP A 267 14.00 4.49 4.64
C ASP A 267 13.00 5.66 4.48
N PHE A 268 12.36 6.07 5.57
CA PHE A 268 11.44 7.21 5.55
C PHE A 268 12.09 8.50 6.07
N GLY A 269 13.20 8.40 6.82
CA GLY A 269 13.80 9.53 7.54
C GLY A 269 13.25 9.66 8.95
N GLN A 270 14.13 9.90 9.92
CA GLN A 270 13.82 9.85 11.35
C GLN A 270 12.66 10.77 11.78
N SER A 271 12.52 11.93 11.12
CA SER A 271 11.45 12.91 11.40
C SER A 271 10.29 12.85 10.40
N MET A 272 10.31 11.93 9.45
CA MET A 272 9.38 11.90 8.32
C MET A 272 8.32 10.80 8.43
N TRP A 273 8.25 10.10 9.55
CA TRP A 273 7.22 9.09 9.82
C TRP A 273 6.67 9.20 11.24
N PHE A 274 5.53 8.58 11.48
CA PHE A 274 4.88 8.51 12.79
C PHE A 274 4.12 7.19 12.99
N GLU A 275 3.90 6.81 14.25
CA GLU A 275 3.11 5.64 14.61
C GLU A 275 1.62 5.96 14.47
N GLY A 276 0.97 5.49 13.40
CA GLY A 276 -0.43 5.75 13.14
C GLY A 276 -1.40 5.03 14.08
N TRP A 277 -0.92 4.01 14.78
CA TRP A 277 -1.70 3.16 15.69
C TRP A 277 -1.76 3.67 17.14
N LYS A 278 -1.00 4.69 17.50
CA LYS A 278 -1.00 5.33 18.85
C LYS A 278 -1.96 6.47 18.98
#